data_7d5a4a4dfe5a72a2b00f68a093f283d1
#
_entry.id   7d5a4a4dfe5a72a2b00f68a093f283d1
#
_cell.length_a   1.000
_cell.length_b   1.000
_cell.length_c   1.000
_cell.angle_alpha   90.00
_cell.angle_beta   90.00
_cell.angle_gamma   90.00
#
_symmetry.space_group_name_H-M   'P 1'
#
loop_
_entity.id
_entity.type
_entity.pdbx_description
1 polymer ?
#
loop_
_entity_poly.entity_id
_entity_poly.type
_entity_poly.pdbx_seq_one_letter_code
_entity_poly.pdbx_strand_id
1 'polypeptide(L)'
;DLAGIRRAVRSLEKAGAPKFNRGGKGYYKAIVGPDAKFSLLGDPLWEDKAKYQQAEQIENGEIGKLFGVIFLESSEAPVYTGAGASSADVGATLVFGEDAYGVVDLGQVGASPVRTIVKPLGSAGTADPLDQMATVGWKVDGFAAVILNGDWIVRLEHAIEA
;
A
#
# COMPACT_ATOMS: atom_id res chain seq x y z
N ASP A 1 -17.04 -3.50 8.00
CA ASP A 1 -17.63 -4.71 8.60
C ASP A 1 -16.55 -5.78 8.77
N LEU A 2 -16.29 -6.17 10.02
CA LEU A 2 -15.30 -7.19 10.38
C LEU A 2 -15.63 -8.57 9.79
N ALA A 3 -16.89 -8.85 9.48
CA ALA A 3 -17.26 -10.08 8.80
C ALA A 3 -16.71 -10.15 7.37
N GLY A 4 -16.62 -9.02 6.67
CA GLY A 4 -15.98 -8.91 5.36
C GLY A 4 -14.50 -9.30 5.41
N ILE A 5 -13.77 -8.81 6.41
CA ILE A 5 -12.35 -9.15 6.62
C ILE A 5 -12.16 -10.66 6.84
N ARG A 6 -13.02 -11.27 7.68
CA ARG A 6 -12.97 -12.73 7.91
C ARG A 6 -13.24 -13.53 6.64
N ARG A 7 -14.17 -13.06 5.78
CA ARG A 7 -14.43 -13.67 4.47
C ARG A 7 -13.23 -13.55 3.54
N ALA A 8 -12.57 -12.38 3.51
CA ALA A 8 -11.37 -12.17 2.71
C ALA A 8 -10.23 -13.09 3.14
N VAL A 9 -9.96 -13.18 4.44
CA VAL A 9 -8.94 -14.11 4.99
C VAL A 9 -9.25 -15.56 4.59
N ARG A 10 -10.50 -16.00 4.75
CA ARG A 10 -10.91 -17.34 4.33
C ARG A 10 -10.72 -17.58 2.82
N SER A 11 -10.97 -16.57 1.99
CA SER A 11 -10.77 -16.66 0.55
C SER A 11 -9.28 -16.84 0.20
N LEU A 12 -8.42 -16.03 0.82
CA LEU A 12 -6.97 -16.14 0.63
C LEU A 12 -6.41 -17.48 1.10
N GLU A 13 -6.89 -17.98 2.24
CA GLU A 13 -6.49 -19.30 2.77
C GLU A 13 -6.94 -20.44 1.84
N LYS A 14 -8.13 -20.34 1.26
CA LYS A 14 -8.61 -21.31 0.26
C LYS A 14 -7.80 -21.25 -1.03
N ALA A 15 -7.35 -20.08 -1.45
CA ALA A 15 -6.50 -19.88 -2.61
C ALA A 15 -5.04 -20.30 -2.36
N GLY A 16 -4.69 -20.70 -1.13
CA GLY A 16 -3.32 -21.06 -0.76
C GLY A 16 -2.35 -19.87 -0.78
N ALA A 17 -2.84 -18.64 -0.57
CA ALA A 17 -2.02 -17.45 -0.57
C ALA A 17 -0.95 -17.51 0.54
N PRO A 18 0.33 -17.31 0.22
CA PRO A 18 1.39 -17.27 1.22
C PRO A 18 1.22 -16.07 2.15
N LYS A 19 1.64 -16.24 3.41
CA LYS A 19 1.56 -15.21 4.45
C LYS A 19 2.91 -14.54 4.63
N PHE A 20 2.91 -13.23 4.82
CA PHE A 20 4.10 -12.49 5.22
C PHE A 20 4.58 -12.98 6.59
N ASN A 21 5.86 -13.33 6.71
CA ASN A 21 6.43 -13.76 7.97
C ASN A 21 6.94 -12.56 8.77
N ARG A 22 6.44 -12.40 10.00
CA ARG A 22 6.92 -11.38 10.93
C ARG A 22 7.06 -11.99 12.32
N GLY A 23 8.29 -12.07 12.81
CA GLY A 23 8.56 -12.65 14.13
C GLY A 23 8.15 -14.11 14.28
N GLY A 24 8.26 -14.92 13.22
CA GLY A 24 7.87 -16.34 13.21
C GLY A 24 6.37 -16.61 13.08
N LYS A 25 5.55 -15.57 12.90
CA LYS A 25 4.10 -15.67 12.67
C LYS A 25 3.74 -15.18 11.26
N GLY A 26 2.86 -15.89 10.57
CA GLY A 26 2.36 -15.52 9.26
C GLY A 26 1.14 -14.60 9.34
N TYR A 27 1.16 -13.50 8.56
CA TYR A 27 0.07 -12.53 8.47
C TYR A 27 -0.23 -12.19 7.02
N TYR A 28 -1.47 -11.85 6.72
CA TYR A 28 -1.82 -11.11 5.51
C TYR A 28 -1.67 -9.60 5.77
N LYS A 29 -1.58 -8.80 4.73
CA LYS A 29 -1.59 -7.33 4.83
C LYS A 29 -2.89 -6.79 4.25
N ALA A 30 -3.40 -5.72 4.87
CA ALA A 30 -4.53 -4.96 4.35
C ALA A 30 -4.15 -3.48 4.24
N ILE A 31 -4.48 -2.88 3.09
CA ILE A 31 -4.36 -1.43 2.88
C ILE A 31 -5.75 -0.85 3.02
N VAL A 32 -5.91 0.11 3.92
CA VAL A 32 -7.17 0.76 4.24
C VAL A 32 -7.08 2.27 4.08
N GLY A 33 -8.14 2.89 3.61
CA GLY A 33 -8.26 4.34 3.57
C GLY A 33 -8.55 4.94 4.95
N PRO A 34 -8.43 6.29 5.10
CA PRO A 34 -8.70 6.98 6.36
C PRO A 34 -10.11 6.75 6.89
N ASP A 35 -11.13 6.79 6.03
CA ASP A 35 -12.53 6.59 6.40
C ASP A 35 -12.80 5.16 6.88
N ALA A 36 -12.22 4.18 6.16
CA ALA A 36 -12.28 2.77 6.58
C ALA A 36 -11.59 2.54 7.92
N LYS A 37 -10.48 3.23 8.17
CA LYS A 37 -9.79 3.22 9.46
C LYS A 37 -10.69 3.78 10.55
N PHE A 38 -11.34 4.92 10.33
CA PHE A 38 -12.24 5.55 11.30
C PHE A 38 -13.36 4.57 11.71
N SER A 39 -14.06 3.99 10.73
CA SER A 39 -15.12 3.00 10.97
C SER A 39 -14.60 1.72 11.66
N LEU A 40 -13.36 1.30 11.34
CA LEU A 40 -12.76 0.11 11.92
C LEU A 40 -12.41 0.29 13.39
N LEU A 41 -11.85 1.45 13.75
CA LEU A 41 -11.47 1.79 15.11
C LEU A 41 -12.68 1.98 16.03
N GLY A 42 -13.84 2.36 15.50
CA GLY A 42 -15.10 2.46 16.23
C GLY A 42 -15.81 1.11 16.50
N ASP A 43 -15.31 0.01 15.95
CA ASP A 43 -15.93 -1.30 16.17
C ASP A 43 -15.55 -1.87 17.55
N PRO A 44 -16.53 -2.23 18.41
CA PRO A 44 -16.28 -2.74 19.78
C PRO A 44 -15.35 -3.97 19.82
N LEU A 45 -15.41 -4.83 18.79
CA LEU A 45 -14.54 -6.00 18.69
C LEU A 45 -13.07 -5.60 18.41
N TRP A 46 -12.87 -4.48 17.73
CA TRP A 46 -11.53 -3.94 17.54
C TRP A 46 -10.97 -3.39 18.85
N GLU A 47 -11.75 -2.61 19.58
CA GLU A 47 -11.34 -2.07 20.89
C GLU A 47 -10.98 -3.16 21.89
N ASP A 48 -11.80 -4.21 21.98
CA ASP A 48 -11.52 -5.33 22.87
C ASP A 48 -10.24 -6.07 22.51
N LYS A 49 -9.96 -6.26 21.22
CA LYS A 49 -8.72 -6.89 20.77
C LYS A 49 -7.50 -6.00 20.97
N ALA A 50 -7.63 -4.69 20.78
CA ALA A 50 -6.57 -3.73 21.03
C ALA A 50 -6.13 -3.70 22.50
N LYS A 51 -7.03 -3.91 23.45
CA LYS A 51 -6.73 -4.01 24.88
C LYS A 51 -5.83 -5.21 25.23
N TYR A 52 -5.91 -6.29 24.46
CA TYR A 52 -5.12 -7.52 24.68
C TYR A 52 -3.87 -7.63 23.83
N GLN A 53 -3.70 -6.75 22.84
CA GLN A 53 -2.47 -6.68 22.08
C GLN A 53 -1.45 -5.88 22.88
N GLN A 54 -0.41 -6.56 23.38
CA GLN A 54 0.77 -5.87 23.87
C GLN A 54 1.25 -4.91 22.77
N ALA A 55 1.73 -3.73 23.19
CA ALA A 55 2.29 -2.72 22.29
C ALA A 55 3.58 -3.22 21.62
N GLU A 56 3.46 -4.28 20.80
CA GLU A 56 4.48 -4.63 19.83
C GLU A 56 4.59 -3.47 18.86
N GLN A 57 5.83 -3.06 18.61
CA GLN A 57 6.19 -1.91 17.78
C GLN A 57 5.28 -1.78 16.56
N ILE A 58 4.44 -0.75 16.60
CA ILE A 58 3.64 -0.35 15.46
C ILE A 58 4.62 0.28 14.47
N GLU A 59 4.82 -0.36 13.32
CA GLU A 59 5.56 0.24 12.21
C GLU A 59 4.78 1.43 11.65
N ASN A 60 5.49 2.36 11.02
CA ASN A 60 4.87 3.55 10.42
C ASN A 60 3.69 3.16 9.50
N GLY A 61 2.51 3.69 9.80
CA GLY A 61 1.27 3.42 9.06
C GLY A 61 0.53 2.14 9.47
N GLU A 62 1.03 1.36 10.43
CA GLU A 62 0.29 0.21 10.97
C GLU A 62 -0.77 0.69 11.96
N ILE A 63 -2.03 0.32 11.74
CA ILE A 63 -3.16 0.64 12.62
C ILE A 63 -3.28 -0.42 13.73
N GLY A 64 -2.98 -1.68 13.39
CA GLY A 64 -3.11 -2.82 14.29
C GLY A 64 -3.23 -4.15 13.55
N LYS A 65 -3.48 -5.22 14.32
CA LYS A 65 -3.59 -6.60 13.80
C LYS A 65 -4.93 -7.20 14.24
N LEU A 66 -5.65 -7.79 13.30
CA LEU A 66 -6.89 -8.50 13.59
C LEU A 66 -7.06 -9.69 12.62
N PHE A 67 -7.52 -10.83 13.13
CA PHE A 67 -7.75 -12.06 12.34
C PHE A 67 -6.57 -12.52 11.48
N GLY A 68 -5.33 -12.29 11.92
CA GLY A 68 -4.14 -12.64 11.15
C GLY A 68 -3.84 -11.68 9.99
N VAL A 69 -4.42 -10.49 10.01
CA VAL A 69 -4.21 -9.40 9.06
C VAL A 69 -3.56 -8.22 9.77
N ILE A 70 -2.52 -7.66 9.16
CA ILE A 70 -1.91 -6.39 9.57
C ILE A 70 -2.54 -5.29 8.73
N PHE A 71 -3.09 -4.27 9.37
CA PHE A 71 -3.75 -3.16 8.70
C PHE A 71 -2.79 -1.98 8.57
N LEU A 72 -2.62 -1.51 7.36
CA LEU A 72 -1.79 -0.38 6.98
C LEU A 72 -2.68 0.74 6.44
N GLU A 73 -2.47 1.96 6.92
CA GLU A 73 -3.16 3.14 6.41
C GLU A 73 -2.49 3.67 5.15
N SER A 74 -3.30 4.05 4.18
CA SER A 74 -2.85 4.77 2.99
C SER A 74 -3.90 5.78 2.56
N SER A 75 -3.49 7.03 2.36
CA SER A 75 -4.33 8.08 1.77
C SER A 75 -4.63 7.83 0.28
N GLU A 76 -3.84 6.97 -0.35
CA GLU A 76 -4.00 6.60 -1.76
C GLU A 76 -4.99 5.45 -1.98
N ALA A 77 -5.65 4.97 -0.91
CA ALA A 77 -6.66 3.93 -1.04
C ALA A 77 -7.82 4.42 -1.95
N PRO A 78 -8.26 3.62 -2.93
CA PRO A 78 -9.22 4.08 -3.91
C PRO A 78 -10.61 4.33 -3.29
N VAL A 79 -11.19 5.46 -3.67
CA VAL A 79 -12.56 5.85 -3.35
C VAL A 79 -13.32 6.00 -4.66
N TYR A 80 -14.47 5.36 -4.77
CA TYR A 80 -15.36 5.41 -5.93
C TYR A 80 -16.55 6.28 -5.60
N THR A 81 -16.54 7.50 -6.10
CA THR A 81 -17.60 8.49 -5.85
C THR A 81 -18.92 8.08 -6.48
N GLY A 82 -19.97 8.06 -5.67
CA GLY A 82 -21.33 7.76 -6.13
C GLY A 82 -21.57 6.32 -6.59
N ALA A 83 -20.66 5.39 -6.30
CA ALA A 83 -20.75 4.00 -6.76
C ALA A 83 -21.66 3.12 -5.88
N GLY A 84 -22.04 3.59 -4.71
CA GLY A 84 -22.88 2.87 -3.76
C GLY A 84 -24.36 3.10 -3.94
N ALA A 85 -25.15 2.46 -3.10
CA ALA A 85 -26.60 2.68 -3.04
C ALA A 85 -26.90 4.14 -2.68
N SER A 86 -27.89 4.74 -3.34
CA SER A 86 -28.27 6.15 -3.14
C SER A 86 -27.14 7.14 -3.41
N SER A 87 -26.24 6.80 -4.36
CA SER A 87 -25.07 7.62 -4.70
C SER A 87 -24.08 7.82 -3.55
N ALA A 88 -24.02 6.91 -2.58
CA ALA A 88 -23.00 6.92 -1.54
C ALA A 88 -21.62 6.60 -2.11
N ASP A 89 -20.60 7.19 -1.53
CA ASP A 89 -19.22 6.89 -1.89
C ASP A 89 -18.80 5.52 -1.35
N VAL A 90 -17.99 4.82 -2.13
CA VAL A 90 -17.51 3.48 -1.80
C VAL A 90 -15.99 3.49 -1.69
N GLY A 91 -15.49 3.13 -0.52
CA GLY A 91 -14.08 2.88 -0.30
C GLY A 91 -13.70 1.43 -0.59
N ALA A 92 -12.46 1.20 -0.99
CA ALA A 92 -11.93 -0.13 -1.19
C ALA A 92 -10.77 -0.41 -0.22
N THR A 93 -10.89 -1.53 0.47
CA THR A 93 -9.82 -2.12 1.27
C THR A 93 -9.23 -3.30 0.51
N LEU A 94 -7.91 -3.31 0.32
CA LEU A 94 -7.21 -4.40 -0.34
C LEU A 94 -6.57 -5.31 0.70
N VAL A 95 -6.89 -6.61 0.67
CA VAL A 95 -6.28 -7.63 1.53
C VAL A 95 -5.50 -8.61 0.65
N PHE A 96 -4.22 -8.84 0.94
CA PHE A 96 -3.37 -9.64 0.07
C PHE A 96 -2.31 -10.43 0.85
N GLY A 97 -1.83 -11.50 0.20
CA GLY A 97 -0.74 -12.33 0.66
C GLY A 97 0.62 -11.88 0.11
N GLU A 98 1.67 -12.57 0.54
CA GLU A 98 3.02 -12.42 -0.01
C GLU A 98 3.02 -12.85 -1.49
N ASP A 99 3.86 -12.23 -2.32
CA ASP A 99 3.98 -12.49 -3.76
C ASP A 99 2.69 -12.31 -4.58
N ALA A 100 1.67 -11.65 -4.04
CA ALA A 100 0.44 -11.37 -4.77
C ALA A 100 0.65 -10.38 -5.92
N TYR A 101 1.59 -9.46 -5.76
CA TYR A 101 2.03 -8.52 -6.80
C TYR A 101 3.54 -8.34 -6.75
N GLY A 102 4.12 -7.96 -7.88
CA GLY A 102 5.53 -7.65 -8.03
C GLY A 102 5.72 -6.23 -8.54
N VAL A 103 6.82 -5.61 -8.13
CA VAL A 103 7.26 -4.33 -8.66
C VAL A 103 8.55 -4.57 -9.41
N VAL A 104 8.57 -4.18 -10.69
CA VAL A 104 9.79 -4.24 -11.51
C VAL A 104 10.51 -2.92 -11.36
N ASP A 105 11.71 -2.97 -10.81
CA ASP A 105 12.63 -1.85 -10.77
C ASP A 105 13.68 -2.04 -11.88
N LEU A 106 13.70 -1.15 -12.87
CA LEU A 106 14.66 -1.17 -13.98
C LEU A 106 15.97 -0.46 -13.61
N GLY A 107 16.11 0.00 -12.36
CA GLY A 107 17.35 0.53 -11.83
C GLY A 107 18.42 -0.55 -11.62
N GLN A 108 19.66 -0.13 -11.54
CA GLN A 108 20.74 -1.03 -11.08
C GLN A 108 20.48 -1.40 -9.61
N VAL A 109 20.73 -2.65 -9.25
CA VAL A 109 20.57 -3.15 -7.89
C VAL A 109 21.23 -2.20 -6.87
N GLY A 110 20.41 -1.63 -5.97
CA GLY A 110 20.85 -0.67 -4.95
C GLY A 110 20.94 0.80 -5.40
N ALA A 111 20.57 1.13 -6.63
CA ALA A 111 20.47 2.52 -7.09
C ALA A 111 19.03 3.05 -6.92
N SER A 112 18.91 4.33 -6.59
CA SER A 112 17.60 5.00 -6.60
C SER A 112 17.02 4.97 -8.02
N PRO A 113 15.73 4.65 -8.21
CA PRO A 113 15.07 4.73 -9.53
C PRO A 113 15.04 6.15 -10.08
N VAL A 114 15.23 7.15 -9.22
CA VAL A 114 15.32 8.56 -9.59
C VAL A 114 16.77 8.99 -9.59
N ARG A 115 17.26 9.41 -10.74
CA ARG A 115 18.62 9.99 -10.89
C ARG A 115 18.52 11.48 -11.08
N THR A 116 19.22 12.24 -10.24
CA THR A 116 19.44 13.66 -10.45
C THR A 116 20.72 13.84 -11.26
N ILE A 117 20.62 14.56 -12.36
CA ILE A 117 21.73 14.89 -13.25
C ILE A 117 22.01 16.37 -13.15
N VAL A 118 23.18 16.70 -12.63
CA VAL A 118 23.64 18.08 -12.53
C VAL A 118 24.73 18.30 -13.56
N LYS A 119 24.55 19.29 -14.40
CA LYS A 119 25.56 19.77 -15.35
C LYS A 119 26.02 21.15 -14.86
N PRO A 120 27.20 21.25 -14.24
CA PRO A 120 27.72 22.54 -13.77
C PRO A 120 28.12 23.42 -14.93
N LEU A 121 28.40 24.68 -14.66
CA LEU A 121 28.99 25.63 -15.59
C LEU A 121 30.24 25.01 -16.23
N GLY A 122 30.42 25.23 -17.53
CA GLY A 122 31.54 24.67 -18.29
C GLY A 122 31.35 23.23 -18.77
N SER A 123 30.24 22.58 -18.41
CA SER A 123 29.97 21.18 -18.80
C SER A 123 29.39 21.02 -20.22
N ALA A 124 28.94 22.12 -20.86
CA ALA A 124 28.32 22.11 -22.17
C ALA A 124 29.29 22.25 -23.34
N GLY A 125 30.59 22.49 -23.05
CA GLY A 125 31.62 22.66 -24.08
C GLY A 125 31.27 23.74 -25.10
N THR A 126 31.36 23.41 -26.41
CA THR A 126 31.09 24.36 -27.47
C THR A 126 29.63 24.84 -27.58
N ALA A 127 28.69 24.22 -26.89
CA ALA A 127 27.30 24.68 -26.87
C ALA A 127 27.08 25.88 -25.94
N ASP A 128 27.99 26.11 -24.99
CA ASP A 128 28.01 27.28 -24.11
C ASP A 128 29.45 27.77 -23.94
N PRO A 129 29.99 28.49 -24.97
CA PRO A 129 31.38 28.91 -24.99
C PRO A 129 31.74 29.99 -23.97
N LEU A 130 30.73 30.56 -23.28
CA LEU A 130 30.93 31.57 -22.22
C LEU A 130 30.72 31.00 -20.84
N ASP A 131 30.43 29.68 -20.70
CA ASP A 131 30.21 28.99 -19.43
C ASP A 131 29.14 29.63 -18.52
N GLN A 132 28.05 30.11 -19.15
CA GLN A 132 26.99 30.86 -18.46
C GLN A 132 25.80 30.01 -18.02
N MET A 133 25.71 28.76 -18.50
CA MET A 133 24.58 27.90 -18.25
C MET A 133 24.96 26.69 -17.42
N ALA A 134 24.17 26.48 -16.35
CA ALA A 134 24.15 25.23 -15.61
C ALA A 134 22.74 24.62 -15.70
N THR A 135 22.62 23.31 -15.80
CA THR A 135 21.33 22.64 -15.87
C THR A 135 21.22 21.55 -14.82
N VAL A 136 20.04 21.44 -14.22
CA VAL A 136 19.67 20.35 -13.32
C VAL A 136 18.49 19.64 -13.96
N GLY A 137 18.63 18.35 -14.16
CA GLY A 137 17.58 17.49 -14.67
C GLY A 137 17.41 16.28 -13.74
N TRP A 138 16.29 15.65 -13.85
CA TRP A 138 16.06 14.35 -13.22
C TRP A 138 15.56 13.35 -14.24
N LYS A 139 15.89 12.10 -14.04
CA LYS A 139 15.50 10.98 -14.89
C LYS A 139 14.97 9.86 -13.98
N VAL A 140 13.83 9.29 -14.37
CA VAL A 140 13.31 8.06 -13.78
C VAL A 140 13.44 6.96 -14.81
N ASP A 141 14.21 5.93 -14.48
CA ASP A 141 14.22 4.69 -15.24
C ASP A 141 13.03 3.87 -14.77
N GLY A 142 12.00 3.76 -15.58
CA GLY A 142 10.64 3.31 -15.27
C GLY A 142 10.49 2.17 -14.26
N PHE A 143 9.39 2.19 -13.55
CA PHE A 143 8.95 1.07 -12.74
C PHE A 143 7.57 0.60 -13.23
N ALA A 144 7.30 -0.68 -13.05
CA ALA A 144 5.98 -1.25 -13.33
C ALA A 144 5.56 -2.13 -12.16
N ALA A 145 4.29 -2.02 -11.79
CA ALA A 145 3.67 -2.94 -10.84
C ALA A 145 2.80 -3.93 -11.61
N VAL A 146 2.95 -5.21 -11.32
CA VAL A 146 2.22 -6.29 -11.99
C VAL A 146 1.59 -7.19 -10.94
N ILE A 147 0.32 -7.53 -11.13
CA ILE A 147 -0.35 -8.55 -10.33
C ILE A 147 0.19 -9.91 -10.78
N LEU A 148 0.84 -10.63 -9.88
CA LEU A 148 1.39 -11.95 -10.14
C LEU A 148 0.32 -13.04 -10.00
N ASN A 149 -0.52 -12.93 -8.96
CA ASN A 149 -1.63 -13.85 -8.75
C ASN A 149 -2.86 -13.08 -8.24
N GLY A 150 -3.89 -12.99 -9.07
CA GLY A 150 -5.14 -12.29 -8.75
C GLY A 150 -5.94 -12.95 -7.61
N ASP A 151 -5.81 -14.27 -7.42
CA ASP A 151 -6.51 -15.00 -6.36
C ASP A 151 -5.93 -14.72 -4.96
N TRP A 152 -4.74 -14.15 -4.90
CA TRP A 152 -4.07 -13.76 -3.65
C TRP A 152 -4.30 -12.31 -3.24
N ILE A 153 -5.20 -11.63 -3.95
CA ILE A 153 -5.65 -10.27 -3.64
C ILE A 153 -7.17 -10.27 -3.53
N VAL A 154 -7.70 -9.78 -2.43
CA VAL A 154 -9.13 -9.60 -2.22
C VAL A 154 -9.42 -8.12 -2.01
N ARG A 155 -10.31 -7.57 -2.84
CA ARG A 155 -10.84 -6.22 -2.69
C ARG A 155 -12.16 -6.28 -1.91
N LEU A 156 -12.22 -5.55 -0.81
CA LEU A 156 -13.43 -5.35 -0.02
C LEU A 156 -13.96 -3.94 -0.27
N GLU A 157 -15.15 -3.85 -0.80
CA GLU A 157 -15.86 -2.59 -0.99
C GLU A 157 -16.76 -2.32 0.21
N HIS A 158 -16.76 -1.09 0.69
CA HIS A 158 -17.57 -0.66 1.82
C HIS A 158 -18.07 0.77 1.61
N ALA A 159 -19.28 1.07 2.09
CA ALA A 159 -19.76 2.43 2.11
C ALA A 159 -18.88 3.32 3.01
N ILE A 160 -18.65 4.53 2.58
CA ILE A 160 -18.00 5.58 3.38
C ILE A 160 -19.12 6.34 4.09
N GLU A 161 -19.02 6.46 5.40
CA GLU A 161 -19.91 7.32 6.17
C GLU A 161 -19.46 8.79 5.96
N ALA A 162 -20.40 9.63 5.56
CA ALA A 162 -20.19 11.05 5.33
C ALA A 162 -20.12 11.85 6.64
#